data_c2bce48659c05a19b0dc8f0d06d924d8
#
_entry.id   c2bce48659c05a19b0dc8f0d06d924d8
#
_cell.length_a   1.000
_cell.length_b   1.000
_cell.length_c   1.000
_cell.angle_alpha   90.00
_cell.angle_beta   90.00
_cell.angle_gamma   90.00
#
_symmetry.space_group_name_H-M   'P 1'
#
loop_
_entity.id
_entity.type
_entity.pdbx_description
1 polymer ?
#
loop_
_entity_poly.entity_id
_entity_poly.type
_entity_poly.pdbx_seq_one_letter_code
_entity_poly.pdbx_strand_id
1 'polypeptide(L)'
;LPKPVEEPMDRADQEIHWGSGTHAVHLAAIQGADIVVMLGFDLWQRQDGLDNIYQDDFMYGKKTIDPSIWIHQLASVFAKFPDTGFVQIQPKSWRDPESWTSYENYSRDDYKGLKEWIKEL
;
A
#
# COMPACT_ATOMS: atom_id res chain seq x y z
N LEU A 1 17.80 -22.42 -5.45
CA LEU A 1 16.79 -23.02 -6.28
C LEU A 1 15.43 -22.40 -6.00
N PRO A 2 14.82 -21.84 -7.02
CA PRO A 2 13.52 -21.26 -6.81
C PRO A 2 12.52 -22.32 -6.43
N LYS A 3 11.76 -22.05 -5.41
CA LYS A 3 10.72 -22.98 -5.07
C LYS A 3 9.57 -22.83 -6.06
N PRO A 4 8.78 -23.85 -6.23
CA PRO A 4 7.62 -23.75 -7.09
C PRO A 4 6.69 -22.67 -6.58
N VAL A 5 6.09 -21.94 -7.49
CA VAL A 5 5.16 -20.88 -7.12
C VAL A 5 3.76 -21.39 -7.45
N GLU A 6 3.24 -22.16 -6.55
CA GLU A 6 1.89 -22.68 -6.72
C GLU A 6 0.87 -21.82 -6.00
N GLU A 7 1.27 -21.16 -4.95
CA GLU A 7 0.33 -20.41 -4.15
C GLU A 7 0.29 -18.96 -4.58
N PRO A 8 -0.90 -18.36 -4.66
CA PRO A 8 -1.03 -16.97 -5.09
C PRO A 8 -0.22 -15.99 -4.26
N MET A 9 -0.09 -16.23 -2.96
CA MET A 9 0.66 -15.32 -2.11
C MET A 9 2.15 -15.37 -2.39
N ASP A 10 2.67 -16.53 -2.77
CA ASP A 10 4.06 -16.61 -3.19
C ASP A 10 4.30 -15.75 -4.42
N ARG A 11 3.36 -15.74 -5.35
CA ARG A 11 3.45 -14.86 -6.51
C ARG A 11 3.42 -13.41 -6.11
N ALA A 12 2.56 -13.08 -5.17
CA ALA A 12 2.39 -11.70 -4.74
C ALA A 12 3.65 -11.13 -4.11
N ASP A 13 4.52 -11.98 -3.58
CA ASP A 13 5.78 -11.54 -3.00
C ASP A 13 6.82 -11.16 -4.05
N GLN A 14 6.63 -11.55 -5.28
CA GLN A 14 7.60 -11.28 -6.33
C GLN A 14 7.33 -9.92 -6.95
N GLU A 15 8.37 -9.10 -7.06
CA GLU A 15 8.25 -7.74 -7.56
C GLU A 15 7.56 -7.64 -8.91
N ILE A 16 7.80 -8.60 -9.78
CA ILE A 16 7.23 -8.57 -11.12
C ILE A 16 5.71 -8.67 -11.10
N HIS A 17 5.14 -9.12 -9.99
CA HIS A 17 3.68 -9.24 -9.86
C HIS A 17 3.08 -8.12 -9.02
N TRP A 18 3.89 -7.18 -8.58
CA TRP A 18 3.38 -6.07 -7.74
C TRP A 18 2.57 -5.10 -8.57
N GLY A 19 1.56 -4.52 -7.95
CA GLY A 19 0.83 -3.42 -8.55
C GLY A 19 1.69 -2.16 -8.64
N SER A 20 1.26 -1.22 -9.47
CA SER A 20 2.01 0.01 -9.70
C SER A 20 2.20 0.82 -8.41
N GLY A 21 1.21 0.83 -7.53
CA GLY A 21 1.34 1.54 -6.25
C GLY A 21 2.44 0.97 -5.39
N THR A 22 2.50 -0.35 -5.30
CA THR A 22 3.55 -1.03 -4.54
C THR A 22 4.92 -0.76 -5.13
N HIS A 23 5.03 -0.79 -6.46
CA HIS A 23 6.29 -0.47 -7.12
C HIS A 23 6.73 0.96 -6.83
N ALA A 24 5.81 1.90 -6.82
CA ALA A 24 6.13 3.30 -6.53
C ALA A 24 6.66 3.47 -5.11
N VAL A 25 6.03 2.84 -4.15
CA VAL A 25 6.46 2.89 -2.75
C VAL A 25 7.84 2.25 -2.60
N HIS A 26 8.04 1.11 -3.23
CA HIS A 26 9.32 0.40 -3.20
C HIS A 26 10.43 1.25 -3.82
N LEU A 27 10.15 1.86 -4.96
CA LEU A 27 11.12 2.70 -5.65
C LEU A 27 11.55 3.89 -4.78
N ALA A 28 10.58 4.54 -4.13
CA ALA A 28 10.88 5.65 -3.25
C ALA A 28 11.81 5.23 -2.12
N ALA A 29 11.54 4.06 -1.53
CA ALA A 29 12.37 3.53 -0.45
C ALA A 29 13.78 3.19 -0.94
N ILE A 30 13.89 2.57 -2.12
CA ILE A 30 15.20 2.23 -2.71
C ILE A 30 16.02 3.49 -2.95
N GLN A 31 15.38 4.57 -3.35
CA GLN A 31 16.07 5.83 -3.62
C GLN A 31 16.49 6.57 -2.37
N GLY A 32 16.23 6.01 -1.21
CA GLY A 32 16.74 6.54 0.03
C GLY A 32 15.81 7.51 0.74
N ALA A 33 14.52 7.48 0.44
CA ALA A 33 13.58 8.31 1.17
C ALA A 33 13.56 7.93 2.63
N ASP A 34 13.56 8.91 3.50
CA ASP A 34 13.41 8.66 4.93
C ASP A 34 11.96 8.39 5.29
N ILE A 35 11.07 9.06 4.58
CA ILE A 35 9.62 8.93 4.80
C ILE A 35 8.95 8.83 3.44
N VAL A 36 8.07 7.87 3.30
CA VAL A 36 7.24 7.70 2.10
C VAL A 36 5.80 7.95 2.51
N VAL A 37 5.19 8.95 1.90
CA VAL A 37 3.80 9.30 2.17
C VAL A 37 2.92 8.68 1.09
N MET A 38 1.96 7.88 1.51
CA MET A 38 1.07 7.17 0.60
C MET A 38 -0.26 7.91 0.51
N LEU A 39 -0.55 8.46 -0.65
CA LEU A 39 -1.80 9.16 -0.93
C LEU A 39 -2.62 8.35 -1.92
N GLY A 40 -3.90 8.23 -1.64
CA GLY A 40 -4.79 7.53 -2.56
C GLY A 40 -4.69 6.02 -2.50
N PHE A 41 -4.10 5.47 -1.48
CA PHE A 41 -4.01 4.03 -1.27
C PHE A 41 -5.20 3.56 -0.45
N ASP A 42 -6.40 3.73 -1.01
CA ASP A 42 -7.64 3.46 -0.30
C ASP A 42 -7.90 1.97 -0.13
N LEU A 43 -7.29 1.17 -0.97
CA LEU A 43 -7.51 -0.26 -1.02
C LEU A 43 -9.00 -0.51 -1.28
N TRP A 44 -9.72 -1.11 -0.32
CA TRP A 44 -11.13 -1.37 -0.49
C TRP A 44 -12.03 -0.41 0.30
N GLN A 45 -11.46 0.57 0.99
CA GLN A 45 -12.22 1.40 1.93
C GLN A 45 -12.50 2.79 1.37
N ARG A 46 -13.01 2.87 0.15
CA ARG A 46 -13.32 4.17 -0.43
C ARG A 46 -14.58 4.73 0.20
N GLN A 47 -14.55 6.03 0.45
CA GLN A 47 -15.66 6.72 1.10
C GLN A 47 -16.87 6.85 0.21
N ASP A 48 -16.69 6.91 -1.10
CA ASP A 48 -17.80 7.05 -2.03
C ASP A 48 -18.53 5.74 -2.29
N GLY A 49 -18.10 4.67 -1.61
CA GLY A 49 -18.73 3.37 -1.76
C GLY A 49 -18.30 2.62 -2.99
N LEU A 50 -17.38 3.14 -3.75
CA LEU A 50 -16.84 2.45 -4.91
C LEU A 50 -15.57 1.72 -4.51
N ASP A 51 -15.43 0.51 -5.02
CA ASP A 51 -14.24 -0.29 -4.70
C ASP A 51 -13.02 0.23 -5.43
N ASN A 52 -13.21 0.68 -6.67
CA ASN A 52 -12.09 1.13 -7.49
C ASN A 52 -12.66 1.92 -8.64
N ILE A 53 -11.97 2.98 -9.04
CA ILE A 53 -12.43 3.78 -10.18
C ILE A 53 -12.41 2.99 -11.48
N TYR A 54 -11.67 1.90 -11.51
CA TYR A 54 -11.57 1.03 -12.67
C TYR A 54 -12.37 -0.25 -12.49
N GLN A 55 -13.29 -0.26 -11.54
CA GLN A 55 -14.05 -1.45 -11.22
C GLN A 55 -14.75 -2.04 -12.44
N ASP A 56 -15.27 -1.17 -13.30
CA ASP A 56 -15.97 -1.60 -14.51
C ASP A 56 -15.08 -1.59 -15.72
N ASP A 57 -13.80 -1.31 -15.55
CA ASP A 57 -12.86 -1.32 -16.65
C ASP A 57 -12.63 -2.76 -17.11
N PHE A 58 -12.55 -2.95 -18.41
CA PHE A 58 -12.36 -4.28 -18.94
C PHE A 58 -11.06 -4.94 -18.46
N MET A 59 -10.05 -4.17 -18.09
CA MET A 59 -8.80 -4.71 -17.58
C MET A 59 -9.01 -5.51 -16.30
N TYR A 60 -9.93 -5.07 -15.50
CA TYR A 60 -10.29 -5.79 -14.29
C TYR A 60 -11.48 -6.70 -14.56
N GLY A 61 -12.13 -6.49 -15.70
CA GLY A 61 -13.27 -7.28 -16.10
C GLY A 61 -14.35 -7.23 -15.05
N LYS A 62 -15.00 -8.35 -14.88
CA LYS A 62 -16.01 -8.49 -13.85
C LYS A 62 -15.45 -9.11 -12.59
N LYS A 63 -14.13 -9.32 -12.57
CA LYS A 63 -13.48 -9.90 -11.41
C LYS A 63 -13.11 -8.80 -10.44
N THR A 64 -13.44 -9.02 -9.20
CA THR A 64 -13.01 -8.15 -8.14
C THR A 64 -11.57 -8.51 -7.78
N ILE A 65 -10.70 -7.52 -7.76
CA ILE A 65 -9.33 -7.75 -7.32
C ILE A 65 -9.34 -7.77 -5.81
N ASP A 66 -8.79 -8.83 -5.25
CA ASP A 66 -8.72 -8.98 -3.81
C ASP A 66 -7.65 -8.03 -3.25
N PRO A 67 -8.05 -7.04 -2.45
CA PRO A 67 -7.09 -6.08 -1.92
C PRO A 67 -6.08 -6.70 -0.96
N SER A 68 -6.31 -7.91 -0.47
CA SER A 68 -5.35 -8.56 0.40
C SER A 68 -4.00 -8.76 -0.27
N ILE A 69 -3.99 -8.90 -1.59
CA ILE A 69 -2.74 -9.02 -2.35
C ILE A 69 -1.93 -7.73 -2.22
N TRP A 70 -2.56 -6.59 -2.40
CA TRP A 70 -1.90 -5.29 -2.28
C TRP A 70 -1.43 -5.02 -0.86
N ILE A 71 -2.26 -5.40 0.10
CA ILE A 71 -1.91 -5.25 1.52
C ILE A 71 -0.65 -6.05 1.83
N HIS A 72 -0.59 -7.28 1.36
CA HIS A 72 0.56 -8.14 1.56
C HIS A 72 1.81 -7.59 0.89
N GLN A 73 1.67 -7.13 -0.34
CA GLN A 73 2.80 -6.57 -1.08
C GLN A 73 3.39 -5.35 -0.39
N LEU A 74 2.55 -4.45 0.08
CA LEU A 74 3.02 -3.26 0.79
C LEU A 74 3.67 -3.63 2.12
N ALA A 75 3.10 -4.60 2.83
CA ALA A 75 3.72 -5.09 4.05
C ALA A 75 5.13 -5.62 3.80
N SER A 76 5.32 -6.30 2.67
CA SER A 76 6.65 -6.78 2.29
C SER A 76 7.64 -5.64 2.11
N VAL A 77 7.19 -4.53 1.54
CA VAL A 77 8.04 -3.35 1.40
C VAL A 77 8.39 -2.77 2.78
N PHE A 78 7.41 -2.65 3.66
CA PHE A 78 7.68 -2.13 5.02
C PHE A 78 8.74 -2.99 5.71
N ALA A 79 8.64 -4.29 5.58
CA ALA A 79 9.59 -5.21 6.21
C ALA A 79 11.00 -5.07 5.64
N LYS A 80 11.11 -4.77 4.34
CA LYS A 80 12.42 -4.64 3.69
C LYS A 80 13.15 -3.36 4.06
N PHE A 81 12.43 -2.33 4.47
CA PHE A 81 13.02 -1.02 4.75
C PHE A 81 12.64 -0.56 6.15
N PRO A 82 13.18 -1.23 7.18
CA PRO A 82 12.78 -0.94 8.55
C PRO A 82 13.12 0.47 9.02
N ASP A 83 14.07 1.13 8.36
CA ASP A 83 14.49 2.47 8.73
C ASP A 83 13.76 3.56 7.95
N THR A 84 12.89 3.18 7.03
CA THR A 84 12.07 4.12 6.27
C THR A 84 10.69 4.18 6.91
N GLY A 85 10.18 5.39 7.14
CA GLY A 85 8.82 5.55 7.62
C GLY A 85 7.82 5.53 6.48
N PHE A 86 6.73 4.82 6.66
CA PHE A 86 5.65 4.76 5.67
C PHE A 86 4.39 5.30 6.31
N VAL A 87 3.86 6.38 5.74
CA VAL A 87 2.73 7.09 6.32
C VAL A 87 1.55 7.02 5.36
N GLN A 88 0.49 6.38 5.81
CA GLN A 88 -0.76 6.30 5.05
C GLN A 88 -1.62 7.51 5.39
N ILE A 89 -2.03 8.26 4.39
CA ILE A 89 -2.90 9.43 4.61
C ILE A 89 -4.32 9.02 4.26
N GLN A 90 -5.16 8.98 5.26
CA GLN A 90 -6.55 8.58 5.11
C GLN A 90 -7.40 9.28 6.16
N PRO A 91 -8.72 9.39 5.91
CA PRO A 91 -9.63 9.90 6.95
C PRO A 91 -9.58 9.03 8.20
N LYS A 92 -10.01 9.60 9.30
CA LYS A 92 -9.98 8.88 10.58
C LYS A 92 -10.83 7.62 10.58
N SER A 93 -11.85 7.57 9.74
CA SER A 93 -12.72 6.41 9.63
C SER A 93 -12.08 5.22 8.91
N TRP A 94 -11.00 5.47 8.18
CA TRP A 94 -10.29 4.39 7.49
C TRP A 94 -9.59 3.50 8.52
N ARG A 95 -9.60 2.21 8.29
CA ARG A 95 -9.00 1.27 9.24
C ARG A 95 -7.74 0.66 8.67
N ASP A 96 -6.71 0.61 9.50
CA ASP A 96 -5.44 0.00 9.12
C ASP A 96 -5.64 -1.48 8.85
N PRO A 97 -5.03 -2.01 7.79
CA PRO A 97 -4.92 -3.45 7.70
C PRO A 97 -4.23 -3.99 8.94
N GLU A 98 -4.78 -5.05 9.48
CA GLU A 98 -4.26 -5.58 10.75
C GLU A 98 -2.79 -5.95 10.66
N SER A 99 -2.38 -6.51 9.52
CA SER A 99 -0.99 -6.92 9.34
C SER A 99 -0.02 -5.76 9.33
N TRP A 100 -0.48 -4.55 9.01
CA TRP A 100 0.41 -3.38 8.98
C TRP A 100 0.70 -2.84 10.37
N THR A 101 -0.20 -3.07 11.32
CA THR A 101 -0.07 -2.48 12.64
C THR A 101 1.10 -3.04 13.45
N SER A 102 1.65 -4.17 13.01
CA SER A 102 2.81 -4.76 13.68
C SER A 102 4.13 -4.12 13.25
N TYR A 103 4.15 -3.31 12.20
CA TYR A 103 5.38 -2.68 11.72
C TYR A 103 5.57 -1.33 12.38
N GLU A 104 6.69 -1.16 13.07
CA GLU A 104 6.99 0.10 13.77
C GLU A 104 7.20 1.26 12.82
N ASN A 105 7.58 0.98 11.59
CA ASN A 105 7.83 2.01 10.60
C ASN A 105 6.58 2.39 9.78
N TYR A 106 5.44 1.81 10.11
CA TYR A 106 4.16 2.20 9.52
C TYR A 106 3.39 3.10 10.46
N SER A 107 2.80 4.16 9.93
CA SER A 107 1.90 5.01 10.68
C SER A 107 0.83 5.57 9.76
N ARG A 108 -0.15 6.20 10.37
CA ARG A 108 -1.27 6.78 9.63
C ARG A 108 -1.54 8.18 10.15
N ASP A 109 -1.91 9.05 9.22
CA ASP A 109 -2.34 10.40 9.56
C ASP A 109 -3.50 10.77 8.64
N ASP A 110 -4.15 11.88 8.91
CA ASP A 110 -5.20 12.38 8.07
C ASP A 110 -4.70 13.56 7.22
N TYR A 111 -5.57 14.08 6.37
CA TYR A 111 -5.18 15.17 5.48
C TYR A 111 -4.85 16.46 6.21
N LYS A 112 -5.49 16.68 7.34
CA LYS A 112 -5.18 17.85 8.15
C LYS A 112 -3.78 17.76 8.73
N GLY A 113 -3.41 16.60 9.25
CA GLY A 113 -2.07 16.37 9.77
C GLY A 113 -1.00 16.52 8.70
N LEU A 114 -1.26 15.97 7.51
CA LEU A 114 -0.35 16.12 6.39
C LEU A 114 -0.16 17.60 6.03
N LYS A 115 -1.24 18.35 5.96
CA LYS A 115 -1.18 19.76 5.62
C LYS A 115 -0.36 20.54 6.61
N GLU A 116 -0.53 20.27 7.90
CA GLU A 116 0.23 20.93 8.93
C GLU A 116 1.70 20.56 8.86
N TRP A 117 1.99 19.30 8.61
CA TRP A 117 3.37 18.83 8.48
C TRP A 117 4.10 19.50 7.32
N ILE A 118 3.41 19.63 6.18
CA ILE A 118 3.99 20.28 5.00
C ILE A 118 4.35 21.73 5.30
N LYS A 119 3.56 22.43 6.11
CA LYS A 119 3.85 23.81 6.47
C LYS A 119 5.14 23.96 7.28
N GLU A 120 5.56 22.89 7.94
CA GLU A 120 6.76 22.94 8.76
C GLU A 120 8.02 22.63 7.96
N LEU A 121 7.86 22.21 6.72
CA LEU A 121 9.00 21.96 5.87
C LEU A 121 9.56 23.27 5.36
#